data_6aa9e2779fd9f2bf84f697a92d8d1887
#
_entry.id   6aa9e2779fd9f2bf84f697a92d8d1887
#
_cell.length_a   1.000
_cell.length_b   1.000
_cell.length_c   1.000
_cell.angle_alpha   90.00
_cell.angle_beta   90.00
_cell.angle_gamma   90.00
#
_symmetry.space_group_name_H-M   'P 1'
#
loop_
_entity.id
_entity.type
_entity.pdbx_description
1 polymer ?
#
loop_
_entity_poly.entity_id
_entity_poly.type
_entity_poly.pdbx_seq_one_letter_code
_entity_poly.pdbx_strand_id
1 'polypeptide(L)'
;MANREPGKTGESAEPVLLSGGNPQIAKGDGDAPVQAYLAAMPGWKGDLGRRLDGIIARTVPDVKKAVRWNSPFYGVEGRGWFLNFHCFTKYVKVAFFNGASLDPLPPGKAKDEKVRYLDIYEGGFDETQFAAWVEQASRLPGWDGP
;
A
#
# COMPACT_ATOMS: atom_id res chain seq x y z
N MET A 1 -31.82 -6.54 -15.65
CA MET A 1 -31.25 -6.66 -15.28
C MET A 1 -30.59 -6.91 -15.21
N ALA A 2 -30.66 -6.54 -15.03
CA ALA A 2 -29.99 -6.67 -14.55
C ALA A 2 -29.29 -6.80 -14.53
N ASN A 3 -29.47 -6.68 -14.64
CA ASN A 3 -28.81 -6.68 -14.33
C ASN A 3 -28.08 -6.66 -14.45
N ARG A 4 -28.21 -6.38 -14.72
CA ARG A 4 -27.51 -6.30 -14.61
C ARG A 4 -26.80 -6.61 -15.32
N GLU A 5 -26.86 -6.41 -15.38
CA GLU A 5 -26.18 -6.50 -15.65
C GLU A 5 -25.28 -6.63 -15.88
N PRO A 6 -25.39 -6.66 -16.05
CA PRO A 6 -24.47 -6.74 -16.03
C PRO A 6 -23.63 -6.53 -16.18
N GLY A 7 -23.45 -6.35 -16.01
CA GLY A 7 -22.68 -6.08 -15.55
C GLY A 7 -22.35 -5.54 -15.50
N LYS A 8 -22.78 -5.26 -15.53
CA LYS A 8 -22.66 -4.78 -15.08
C LYS A 8 -22.19 -4.57 -14.79
N THR A 9 -22.29 -4.38 -14.72
CA THR A 9 -21.97 -4.01 -14.13
C THR A 9 -21.37 -3.68 -13.82
N GLY A 10 -20.83 -3.42 -13.86
CA GLY A 10 -20.36 -3.23 -13.24
C GLY A 10 -20.08 -2.50 -12.93
N GLU A 11 -20.06 -2.54 -13.33
CA GLU A 11 -20.19 -1.56 -12.89
C GLU A 11 -20.04 -0.88 -11.77
N SER A 12 -20.04 -0.28 -11.52
CA SER A 12 -20.20 0.43 -10.26
C SER A 12 -20.47 -0.43 -9.05
N ALA A 13 -20.35 -1.69 -9.18
CA ALA A 13 -20.43 -2.58 -8.03
C ALA A 13 -19.28 -2.26 -7.08
N GLU A 14 -19.58 -2.19 -5.79
CA GLU A 14 -18.57 -1.95 -4.79
C GLU A 14 -17.59 -3.12 -4.74
N PRO A 15 -16.28 -2.86 -4.58
CA PRO A 15 -15.31 -3.92 -4.44
C PRO A 15 -15.61 -4.79 -3.22
N VAL A 16 -15.33 -6.06 -3.36
CA VAL A 16 -15.45 -7.01 -2.24
C VAL A 16 -14.36 -6.68 -1.22
N LEU A 17 -14.73 -6.72 0.05
CA LEU A 17 -13.76 -6.61 1.13
C LEU A 17 -13.40 -8.00 1.62
N LEU A 18 -12.11 -8.26 1.69
CA LEU A 18 -11.57 -9.51 2.18
C LEU A 18 -11.43 -9.47 3.70
N SER A 19 -10.88 -10.52 4.29
CA SER A 19 -10.62 -10.58 5.72
C SER A 19 -9.86 -9.33 6.18
N GLY A 20 -10.28 -8.76 7.31
CA GLY A 20 -9.68 -7.54 7.84
C GLY A 20 -10.13 -6.27 7.14
N GLY A 21 -11.08 -6.37 6.20
CA GLY A 21 -11.58 -5.22 5.45
C GLY A 21 -10.66 -4.81 4.31
N ASN A 22 -9.79 -5.70 3.87
CA ASN A 22 -8.88 -5.39 2.77
C ASN A 22 -9.63 -5.46 1.43
N PRO A 23 -9.56 -4.42 0.60
CA PRO A 23 -10.23 -4.45 -0.71
C PRO A 23 -9.68 -5.54 -1.62
N GLN A 24 -10.57 -6.20 -2.34
CA GLN A 24 -10.18 -7.12 -3.40
C GLN A 24 -10.07 -6.33 -4.70
N ILE A 25 -8.85 -6.09 -5.14
CA ILE A 25 -8.57 -5.33 -6.36
C ILE A 25 -7.72 -6.19 -7.29
N ALA A 26 -8.15 -6.28 -8.53
CA ALA A 26 -7.42 -7.07 -9.52
C ALA A 26 -6.01 -6.53 -9.71
N LYS A 27 -5.08 -7.46 -9.96
CA LYS A 27 -3.70 -7.13 -10.32
C LYS A 27 -3.68 -6.11 -11.46
N GLY A 28 -2.87 -5.08 -11.33
CA GLY A 28 -2.75 -4.06 -12.37
C GLY A 28 -1.58 -3.13 -12.08
N ASP A 29 -1.05 -2.56 -13.16
CA ASP A 29 0.06 -1.62 -13.08
C ASP A 29 -0.43 -0.18 -13.13
N GLY A 30 0.34 0.72 -12.54
CA GLY A 30 0.10 2.15 -12.59
C GLY A 30 -0.76 2.65 -11.44
N ASP A 31 -1.11 3.93 -11.52
CA ASP A 31 -1.83 4.61 -10.45
C ASP A 31 -3.29 4.20 -10.35
N ALA A 32 -3.94 3.89 -11.48
CA ALA A 32 -5.38 3.63 -11.48
C ALA A 32 -5.81 2.51 -10.54
N PRO A 33 -5.18 1.31 -10.56
CA PRO A 33 -5.58 0.27 -9.62
C PRO A 33 -5.28 0.63 -8.17
N VAL A 34 -4.24 1.42 -7.91
CA VAL A 34 -3.95 1.89 -6.55
C VAL A 34 -5.06 2.83 -6.08
N GLN A 35 -5.49 3.77 -6.93
CA GLN A 35 -6.59 4.67 -6.55
C GLN A 35 -7.88 3.90 -6.30
N ALA A 36 -8.14 2.83 -7.08
CA ALA A 36 -9.30 1.97 -6.83
C ALA A 36 -9.21 1.31 -5.46
N TYR A 37 -8.02 0.85 -5.08
CA TYR A 37 -7.81 0.27 -3.75
C TYR A 37 -8.07 1.30 -2.66
N LEU A 38 -7.50 2.51 -2.80
CA LEU A 38 -7.66 3.56 -1.80
C LEU A 38 -9.13 3.93 -1.61
N ALA A 39 -9.87 4.04 -2.73
CA ALA A 39 -11.29 4.37 -2.69
C ALA A 39 -12.12 3.30 -1.99
N ALA A 40 -11.68 2.07 -2.01
CA ALA A 40 -12.38 0.94 -1.43
C ALA A 40 -11.97 0.65 0.03
N MET A 41 -10.94 1.29 0.54
CA MET A 41 -10.51 1.10 1.92
C MET A 41 -11.62 1.58 2.87
N PRO A 42 -12.05 0.75 3.84
CA PRO A 42 -13.21 1.09 4.67
C PRO A 42 -12.88 2.08 5.78
N GLY A 43 -13.82 3.00 6.02
CA GLY A 43 -13.75 3.90 7.16
C GLY A 43 -12.50 4.78 7.19
N TRP A 44 -11.92 4.92 8.37
CA TRP A 44 -10.72 5.75 8.59
C TRP A 44 -9.51 5.30 7.77
N LYS A 45 -9.50 4.04 7.34
CA LYS A 45 -8.38 3.50 6.55
C LYS A 45 -8.30 4.16 5.18
N GLY A 46 -9.44 4.58 4.62
CA GLY A 46 -9.46 5.28 3.34
C GLY A 46 -8.67 6.59 3.38
N ASP A 47 -8.91 7.41 4.41
CA ASP A 47 -8.15 8.65 4.59
C ASP A 47 -6.68 8.36 4.82
N LEU A 48 -6.38 7.35 5.63
CA LEU A 48 -5.01 6.94 5.88
C LEU A 48 -4.31 6.53 4.58
N GLY A 49 -4.98 5.70 3.78
CA GLY A 49 -4.41 5.23 2.50
C GLY A 49 -4.08 6.39 1.57
N ARG A 50 -4.99 7.36 1.45
CA ARG A 50 -4.73 8.54 0.62
C ARG A 50 -3.57 9.37 1.15
N ARG A 51 -3.41 9.46 2.46
CA ARG A 51 -2.28 10.17 3.06
C ARG A 51 -0.97 9.45 2.80
N LEU A 52 -0.96 8.12 2.96
CA LEU A 52 0.23 7.32 2.66
C LEU A 52 0.64 7.49 1.20
N ASP A 53 -0.30 7.31 0.29
CA ASP A 53 -0.06 7.46 -1.15
C ASP A 53 0.47 8.87 -1.48
N GLY A 54 -0.13 9.90 -0.90
CA GLY A 54 0.28 11.28 -1.12
C GLY A 54 1.70 11.55 -0.64
N ILE A 55 2.06 11.05 0.54
CA ILE A 55 3.41 11.22 1.07
C ILE A 55 4.42 10.50 0.17
N ILE A 56 4.10 9.28 -0.23
CA ILE A 56 5.00 8.49 -1.09
C ILE A 56 5.20 9.22 -2.43
N ALA A 57 4.12 9.69 -3.05
CA ALA A 57 4.20 10.34 -4.34
C ALA A 57 4.99 11.67 -4.28
N ARG A 58 4.85 12.42 -3.19
CA ARG A 58 5.61 13.67 -3.02
C ARG A 58 7.08 13.41 -2.74
N THR A 59 7.37 12.34 -1.98
CA THR A 59 8.74 12.01 -1.58
C THR A 59 9.52 11.38 -2.73
N VAL A 60 8.82 10.59 -3.57
CA VAL A 60 9.42 9.88 -4.70
C VAL A 60 8.59 10.21 -5.94
N PRO A 61 8.85 11.37 -6.60
CA PRO A 61 8.00 11.83 -7.70
C PRO A 61 7.90 10.87 -8.89
N ASP A 62 8.92 10.04 -9.11
CA ASP A 62 8.91 9.03 -10.16
C ASP A 62 8.52 7.64 -9.66
N VAL A 63 7.82 7.59 -8.54
CA VAL A 63 7.43 6.32 -7.94
C VAL A 63 6.62 5.49 -8.91
N LYS A 64 6.95 4.20 -8.96
CA LYS A 64 6.24 3.21 -9.74
C LYS A 64 5.21 2.56 -8.83
N LYS A 65 3.99 2.38 -9.33
CA LYS A 65 2.88 1.84 -8.53
C LYS A 65 2.26 0.64 -9.21
N ALA A 66 1.70 -0.24 -8.40
CA ALA A 66 0.93 -1.38 -8.90
C ALA A 66 0.06 -1.94 -7.78
N VAL A 67 -0.89 -2.78 -8.15
CA VAL A 67 -1.60 -3.64 -7.20
C VAL A 67 -1.21 -5.07 -7.49
N ARG A 68 -0.78 -5.76 -6.44
CA ARG A 68 -0.42 -7.18 -6.45
C ARG A 68 -0.96 -7.78 -5.16
N TRP A 69 -1.55 -8.99 -5.23
CA TRP A 69 -2.08 -9.67 -4.05
C TRP A 69 -3.00 -8.77 -3.23
N ASN A 70 -3.86 -8.01 -3.91
CA ASN A 70 -4.82 -7.11 -3.28
C ASN A 70 -4.16 -6.08 -2.36
N SER A 71 -3.00 -5.57 -2.76
CA SER A 71 -2.26 -4.56 -1.99
C SER A 71 -1.59 -3.57 -2.92
N PRO A 72 -1.53 -2.29 -2.56
CA PRO A 72 -0.74 -1.32 -3.31
C PRO A 72 0.75 -1.56 -3.09
N PHE A 73 1.50 -1.56 -4.18
CA PHE A 73 2.95 -1.68 -4.17
C PHE A 73 3.57 -0.42 -4.73
N TYR A 74 4.69 -0.01 -4.15
CA TYR A 74 5.42 1.19 -4.53
C TYR A 74 6.88 0.83 -4.75
N GLY A 75 7.44 1.30 -5.86
CA GLY A 75 8.81 0.97 -6.22
C GLY A 75 9.46 2.03 -7.08
N VAL A 76 10.69 1.74 -7.50
CA VAL A 76 11.46 2.60 -8.39
C VAL A 76 11.91 1.75 -9.58
N GLU A 77 11.78 2.30 -10.77
CA GLU A 77 12.19 1.60 -11.99
C GLU A 77 13.64 1.13 -11.86
N GLY A 78 13.84 -0.15 -12.12
CA GLY A 78 15.17 -0.76 -12.03
C GLY A 78 15.64 -1.14 -10.63
N ARG A 79 14.85 -0.81 -9.58
CA ARG A 79 15.22 -1.14 -8.19
C ARG A 79 14.24 -2.05 -7.49
N GLY A 80 13.09 -2.34 -8.11
CA GLY A 80 12.06 -3.19 -7.51
C GLY A 80 11.16 -2.43 -6.54
N TRP A 81 10.40 -3.17 -5.77
CA TRP A 81 9.40 -2.64 -4.85
C TRP A 81 10.04 -2.35 -3.50
N PHE A 82 9.78 -1.16 -2.93
CA PHE A 82 10.32 -0.82 -1.62
C PHE A 82 9.26 -0.86 -0.52
N LEU A 83 7.97 -0.81 -0.89
CA LEU A 83 6.91 -0.71 0.10
C LEU A 83 5.60 -1.26 -0.43
N ASN A 84 4.82 -1.90 0.45
CA ASN A 84 3.40 -2.11 0.20
C ASN A 84 2.63 -1.88 1.49
N PHE A 85 1.28 -1.80 1.40
CA PHE A 85 0.46 -1.82 2.62
C PHE A 85 -0.81 -2.64 2.39
N HIS A 86 -1.42 -3.04 3.51
CA HIS A 86 -2.54 -3.98 3.50
C HIS A 86 -3.44 -3.70 4.70
N CYS A 87 -4.76 -3.79 4.51
CA CYS A 87 -5.70 -3.55 5.59
C CYS A 87 -5.89 -4.79 6.45
N PHE A 88 -5.79 -4.59 7.77
CA PHE A 88 -6.20 -5.55 8.77
C PHE A 88 -7.38 -4.96 9.54
N THR A 89 -7.98 -5.73 10.44
CA THR A 89 -9.21 -5.27 11.11
C THR A 89 -9.04 -3.96 11.84
N LYS A 90 -7.96 -3.79 12.61
CA LYS A 90 -7.78 -2.63 13.48
C LYS A 90 -6.63 -1.72 13.07
N TYR A 91 -5.94 -2.05 11.99
CA TYR A 91 -4.76 -1.29 11.57
C TYR A 91 -4.46 -1.53 10.10
N VAL A 92 -3.62 -0.69 9.55
CA VAL A 92 -3.03 -0.88 8.23
C VAL A 92 -1.57 -1.25 8.44
N LYS A 93 -1.14 -2.36 7.86
CA LYS A 93 0.25 -2.79 7.96
C LYS A 93 1.02 -2.28 6.74
N VAL A 94 2.05 -1.48 6.98
CA VAL A 94 3.00 -1.08 5.96
C VAL A 94 4.20 -2.01 6.03
N ALA A 95 4.61 -2.56 4.91
CA ALA A 95 5.82 -3.38 4.83
C ALA A 95 6.88 -2.61 4.05
N PHE A 96 8.06 -2.47 4.65
CA PHE A 96 9.25 -1.98 3.96
C PHE A 96 10.10 -3.18 3.62
N PHE A 97 10.26 -3.46 2.33
CA PHE A 97 10.90 -4.71 1.89
C PHE A 97 12.38 -4.80 2.23
N ASN A 98 13.05 -3.66 2.37
CA ASN A 98 14.42 -3.61 2.88
C ASN A 98 14.46 -2.79 4.16
N GLY A 99 13.47 -3.02 5.02
CA GLY A 99 13.27 -2.23 6.24
C GLY A 99 14.40 -2.36 7.25
N ALA A 100 15.14 -3.49 7.22
CA ALA A 100 16.27 -3.68 8.13
C ALA A 100 17.41 -2.70 7.88
N SER A 101 17.43 -2.04 6.72
CA SER A 101 18.44 -1.04 6.37
C SER A 101 17.99 0.39 6.65
N LEU A 102 16.81 0.57 7.22
CA LEU A 102 16.28 1.91 7.54
C LEU A 102 16.73 2.38 8.92
N ASP A 103 16.86 3.68 9.09
CA ASP A 103 17.26 4.30 10.35
C ASP A 103 16.30 5.45 10.71
N PRO A 104 15.61 5.38 11.86
CA PRO A 104 15.57 4.26 12.80
C PRO A 104 14.85 3.05 12.23
N LEU A 105 15.02 1.90 12.85
CA LEU A 105 14.33 0.69 12.37
C LEU A 105 12.82 0.83 12.58
N PRO A 106 12.00 0.54 11.55
CA PRO A 106 10.56 0.38 11.79
C PRO A 106 10.33 -0.73 12.83
N PRO A 107 9.27 -0.60 13.65
CA PRO A 107 9.17 -1.41 14.87
C PRO A 107 8.81 -2.88 14.66
N GLY A 108 8.07 -3.21 13.59
CA GLY A 108 7.54 -4.56 13.44
C GLY A 108 8.53 -5.49 12.74
N LYS A 109 8.70 -6.69 13.29
CA LYS A 109 9.57 -7.70 12.69
C LYS A 109 8.75 -8.60 11.77
N ALA A 110 9.38 -9.08 10.71
CA ALA A 110 8.80 -10.05 9.79
C ALA A 110 9.63 -11.34 9.82
N LYS A 111 9.12 -12.39 9.17
CA LYS A 111 9.87 -13.64 9.03
C LYS A 111 11.16 -13.42 8.24
N ASP A 112 11.07 -12.64 7.15
CA ASP A 112 12.24 -12.27 6.38
C ASP A 112 12.96 -11.17 7.14
N GLU A 113 14.23 -11.39 7.46
CA GLU A 113 15.02 -10.46 8.26
C GLU A 113 15.20 -9.10 7.60
N LYS A 114 15.08 -9.01 6.28
CA LYS A 114 15.20 -7.73 5.56
C LYS A 114 13.95 -6.87 5.72
N VAL A 115 12.81 -7.49 5.94
CA VAL A 115 11.52 -6.80 5.95
C VAL A 115 11.22 -6.26 7.34
N ARG A 116 10.69 -5.03 7.42
CA ARG A 116 10.19 -4.47 8.67
C ARG A 116 8.80 -3.92 8.43
N TYR A 117 7.98 -3.95 9.46
CA TYR A 117 6.58 -3.52 9.41
C TYR A 117 6.34 -2.28 10.26
N LEU A 118 5.37 -1.48 9.80
CA LEU A 118 4.79 -0.40 10.59
C LEU A 118 3.27 -0.64 10.61
N ASP A 119 2.71 -0.88 11.78
CA ASP A 119 1.27 -1.02 11.95
C ASP A 119 0.70 0.34 12.35
N ILE A 120 -0.24 0.84 11.55
CA ILE A 120 -0.85 2.16 11.79
C ILE A 120 -2.29 1.96 12.22
N TYR A 121 -2.59 2.45 13.42
CA TYR A 121 -3.92 2.37 14.02
C TYR A 121 -4.67 3.68 13.79
N GLU A 122 -5.96 3.66 14.03
CA GLU A 122 -6.79 4.87 13.95
C GLU A 122 -6.25 5.94 14.90
N GLY A 123 -6.22 7.20 14.45
CA GLY A 123 -5.72 8.30 15.25
C GLY A 123 -4.47 8.95 14.70
N GLY A 124 -3.86 8.32 13.70
CA GLY A 124 -2.75 8.94 12.99
C GLY A 124 -1.41 8.25 13.20
N PHE A 125 -0.39 8.87 12.62
CA PHE A 125 0.97 8.34 12.65
C PHE A 125 1.95 9.49 12.45
N ASP A 126 3.22 9.22 12.70
CA ASP A 126 4.28 10.22 12.50
C ASP A 126 4.59 10.32 10.99
N GLU A 127 3.99 11.31 10.34
CA GLU A 127 4.13 11.49 8.89
C GLU A 127 5.54 11.89 8.49
N THR A 128 6.22 12.66 9.33
CA THR A 128 7.60 13.07 9.08
C THR A 128 8.52 11.86 9.09
N GLN A 129 8.37 10.99 10.07
CA GLN A 129 9.15 9.77 10.14
C GLN A 129 8.84 8.84 8.97
N PHE A 130 7.57 8.72 8.61
CA PHE A 130 7.17 7.90 7.47
C PHE A 130 7.82 8.41 6.18
N ALA A 131 7.77 9.72 5.94
CA ALA A 131 8.41 10.31 4.76
C ALA A 131 9.91 10.03 4.73
N ALA A 132 10.58 10.13 5.88
CA ALA A 132 12.01 9.85 5.97
C ALA A 132 12.33 8.40 5.61
N TRP A 133 11.52 7.45 6.09
CA TRP A 133 11.68 6.05 5.74
C TRP A 133 11.44 5.81 4.24
N VAL A 134 10.43 6.46 3.66
CA VAL A 134 10.14 6.33 2.23
C VAL A 134 11.32 6.81 1.40
N GLU A 135 11.90 7.96 1.77
CA GLU A 135 13.05 8.47 1.05
C GLU A 135 14.22 7.48 1.10
N GLN A 136 14.55 7.00 2.29
CA GLN A 136 15.62 6.02 2.45
C GLN A 136 15.33 4.75 1.64
N ALA A 137 14.12 4.23 1.77
CA ALA A 137 13.73 2.99 1.10
C ALA A 137 13.84 3.10 -0.41
N SER A 138 13.47 4.25 -0.97
CA SER A 138 13.50 4.46 -2.42
C SER A 138 14.92 4.42 -3.00
N ARG A 139 15.94 4.55 -2.17
CA ARG A 139 17.34 4.54 -2.59
C ARG A 139 18.01 3.18 -2.42
N LEU A 140 17.31 2.24 -1.78
CA LEU A 140 17.84 0.91 -1.51
C LEU A 140 17.41 -0.07 -2.59
N PRO A 141 18.14 -1.18 -2.76
CA PRO A 141 17.64 -2.27 -3.59
C PRO A 141 16.31 -2.75 -3.02
N GLY A 142 15.31 -2.89 -3.87
CA GLY A 142 14.00 -3.35 -3.47
C GLY A 142 13.82 -4.83 -3.72
N TRP A 143 12.58 -5.28 -3.57
CA TRP A 143 12.18 -6.65 -3.82
C TRP A 143 11.70 -6.76 -5.28
N ASP A 144 12.12 -7.82 -5.97
CA ASP A 144 11.75 -8.00 -7.38
C ASP A 144 10.26 -8.28 -7.57
N GLY A 145 9.62 -8.67 -6.51
CA GLY A 145 8.19 -8.77 -6.46
C GLY A 145 7.62 -10.13 -6.72
N PRO A 146 6.29 -10.17 -6.64
CA PRO A 146 5.56 -11.38 -6.97
C PRO A 146 5.49 -11.57 -8.47
#